data_884bda3f57225318397b190656b807a6
#
_entry.id   884bda3f57225318397b190656b807a6
#
_cell.length_a   1.000
_cell.length_b   1.000
_cell.length_c   1.000
_cell.angle_alpha   90.00
_cell.angle_beta   90.00
_cell.angle_gamma   90.00
#
_symmetry.space_group_name_H-M   'P 1'
#
loop_
_entity.id
_entity.type
_entity.pdbx_description
1 polymer ?
#
loop_
_entity_poly.entity_id
_entity_poly.type
_entity_poly.pdbx_seq_one_letter_code
_entity_poly.pdbx_strand_id
1 'polypeptide(L)'
;MNQKHHWEQVYSTRPTDKLGWYEPHLQTCLTWIKELSLSLDAPIIDVGGGASTLVDDLLDAGYRSITVLDIAAQALSSAKARLGKRANVISWLEGDVTSIDLPHQRFELWHDRAVFHFLIEPEQQQKYRDRLLKALKPDGNLIIGTFAPEAPPTCSGLPVQRYSQEQLENTLGGKFELKGHHKELHITPGGVEQMYLYCHFRKTTQQAHKANLVTARG
;
A
#
# COMPACT_ATOMS: atom_id res chain seq x y z
N MET A 1 7.95 -20.35 4.25
CA MET A 1 7.17 -20.56 2.99
C MET A 1 7.57 -19.46 2.01
N ASN A 2 7.79 -19.76 0.74
CA ASN A 2 8.13 -18.73 -0.25
C ASN A 2 6.86 -17.92 -0.56
N GLN A 3 6.82 -16.63 -0.15
CA GLN A 3 5.65 -15.75 -0.33
C GLN A 3 5.24 -15.64 -1.81
N LYS A 4 6.21 -15.54 -2.74
CA LYS A 4 5.91 -15.50 -4.18
C LYS A 4 5.12 -16.72 -4.62
N HIS A 5 5.58 -17.93 -4.26
CA HIS A 5 4.88 -19.18 -4.63
C HIS A 5 3.46 -19.24 -4.06
N HIS A 6 3.26 -18.79 -2.81
CA HIS A 6 1.94 -18.71 -2.19
C HIS A 6 1.00 -17.82 -3.01
N TRP A 7 1.41 -16.60 -3.34
CA TRP A 7 0.59 -15.65 -4.07
C TRP A 7 0.32 -16.10 -5.51
N GLU A 8 1.31 -16.66 -6.21
CA GLU A 8 1.10 -17.26 -7.52
C GLU A 8 0.00 -18.34 -7.48
N GLN A 9 0.02 -19.20 -6.46
CA GLN A 9 -1.01 -20.23 -6.27
C GLN A 9 -2.39 -19.62 -5.99
N VAL A 10 -2.48 -18.60 -5.12
CA VAL A 10 -3.76 -17.95 -4.80
C VAL A 10 -4.39 -17.34 -6.05
N TYR A 11 -3.61 -16.60 -6.85
CA TYR A 11 -4.12 -15.93 -8.05
C TYR A 11 -4.37 -16.89 -9.22
N SER A 12 -3.73 -18.06 -9.26
CA SER A 12 -4.00 -19.07 -10.29
C SER A 12 -5.24 -19.92 -10.00
N THR A 13 -5.66 -20.02 -8.73
CA THR A 13 -6.73 -20.95 -8.32
C THR A 13 -8.07 -20.28 -8.04
N ARG A 14 -8.11 -18.95 -7.89
CA ARG A 14 -9.33 -18.21 -7.51
C ARG A 14 -9.59 -17.04 -8.44
N PRO A 15 -10.84 -16.82 -8.88
CA PRO A 15 -11.25 -15.60 -9.55
C PRO A 15 -10.98 -14.38 -8.66
N THR A 16 -10.58 -13.26 -9.25
CA THR A 16 -10.22 -12.02 -8.51
C THR A 16 -11.35 -11.53 -7.61
N ASP A 17 -12.59 -11.57 -8.08
CA ASP A 17 -13.80 -11.14 -7.36
C ASP A 17 -14.19 -12.06 -6.18
N LYS A 18 -13.50 -13.18 -6.01
CA LYS A 18 -13.67 -14.14 -4.90
C LYS A 18 -12.53 -14.09 -3.89
N LEU A 19 -11.54 -13.21 -4.11
CA LEU A 19 -10.43 -13.03 -3.17
C LEU A 19 -10.90 -12.26 -1.92
N GLY A 20 -10.37 -12.64 -0.77
CA GLY A 20 -10.83 -12.08 0.51
C GLY A 20 -10.62 -10.57 0.67
N TRP A 21 -9.73 -9.98 -0.11
CA TRP A 21 -9.44 -8.53 -0.09
C TRP A 21 -10.10 -7.77 -1.25
N TYR A 22 -10.88 -8.46 -2.09
CA TYR A 22 -11.48 -7.84 -3.26
C TYR A 22 -12.47 -6.74 -2.86
N GLU A 23 -12.29 -5.59 -3.48
CA GLU A 23 -13.20 -4.45 -3.45
C GLU A 23 -13.39 -3.94 -4.88
N PRO A 24 -14.63 -3.69 -5.32
CA PRO A 24 -14.85 -3.11 -6.64
C PRO A 24 -14.27 -1.71 -6.79
N HIS A 25 -14.25 -0.92 -5.71
CA HIS A 25 -13.67 0.43 -5.63
C HIS A 25 -13.14 0.70 -4.24
N LEU A 26 -11.88 1.14 -4.12
CA LEU A 26 -11.24 1.47 -2.84
C LEU A 26 -11.64 2.89 -2.40
N GLN A 27 -12.89 3.08 -1.91
CA GLN A 27 -13.50 4.40 -1.70
C GLN A 27 -12.66 5.31 -0.80
N THR A 28 -12.18 4.81 0.34
CA THR A 28 -11.32 5.59 1.26
C THR A 28 -10.04 6.06 0.56
N CYS A 29 -9.37 5.17 -0.17
CA CYS A 29 -8.15 5.52 -0.91
C CYS A 29 -8.43 6.52 -2.03
N LEU A 30 -9.50 6.31 -2.81
CA LEU A 30 -9.88 7.19 -3.92
C LEU A 30 -10.25 8.60 -3.42
N THR A 31 -10.97 8.70 -2.30
CA THR A 31 -11.31 9.98 -1.68
C THR A 31 -10.04 10.73 -1.30
N TRP A 32 -9.10 10.11 -0.62
CA TRP A 32 -7.85 10.73 -0.23
C TRP A 32 -6.97 11.10 -1.43
N ILE A 33 -6.86 10.21 -2.44
CA ILE A 33 -6.11 10.51 -3.67
C ILE A 33 -6.68 11.76 -4.36
N LYS A 34 -8.00 11.88 -4.42
CA LYS A 34 -8.67 13.06 -4.98
C LYS A 34 -8.39 14.34 -4.16
N GLU A 35 -8.43 14.24 -2.83
CA GLU A 35 -8.13 15.36 -1.92
C GLU A 35 -6.68 15.85 -2.02
N LEU A 36 -5.73 14.96 -2.36
CA LEU A 36 -4.35 15.32 -2.62
C LEU A 36 -4.18 16.27 -3.81
N SER A 37 -5.16 16.36 -4.69
CA SER A 37 -5.15 17.23 -5.90
C SER A 37 -3.85 17.10 -6.70
N LEU A 38 -3.35 15.88 -6.85
CA LEU A 38 -2.13 15.60 -7.61
C LEU A 38 -2.33 15.93 -9.09
N SER A 39 -1.25 16.33 -9.76
CA SER A 39 -1.24 16.42 -11.23
C SER A 39 -1.62 15.07 -11.85
N LEU A 40 -2.34 15.08 -12.97
CA LEU A 40 -2.67 13.84 -13.70
C LEU A 40 -1.42 13.10 -14.23
N ASP A 41 -0.27 13.78 -14.29
CA ASP A 41 1.04 13.19 -14.63
C ASP A 41 1.87 12.84 -13.38
N ALA A 42 1.34 13.03 -12.16
CA ALA A 42 2.03 12.67 -10.94
C ALA A 42 2.34 11.17 -10.91
N PRO A 43 3.61 10.79 -10.68
CA PRO A 43 3.96 9.38 -10.61
C PRO A 43 3.38 8.71 -9.35
N ILE A 44 2.53 7.72 -9.57
CA ILE A 44 1.88 6.91 -8.54
C ILE A 44 2.44 5.48 -8.60
N ILE A 45 2.72 4.88 -7.45
CA ILE A 45 2.98 3.44 -7.35
C ILE A 45 1.91 2.79 -6.47
N ASP A 46 1.31 1.72 -6.99
CA ASP A 46 0.39 0.83 -6.27
C ASP A 46 1.13 -0.48 -5.95
N VAL A 47 1.48 -0.66 -4.68
CA VAL A 47 2.26 -1.81 -4.19
C VAL A 47 1.32 -2.92 -3.77
N GLY A 48 1.55 -4.12 -4.32
CA GLY A 48 0.64 -5.26 -4.20
C GLY A 48 -0.66 -5.05 -4.98
N GLY A 49 -0.65 -4.12 -5.95
CA GLY A 49 -1.81 -3.76 -6.71
C GLY A 49 -2.21 -4.74 -7.81
N GLY A 50 -1.53 -5.89 -7.94
CA GLY A 50 -1.64 -6.79 -9.09
C GLY A 50 -3.05 -7.12 -9.54
N ALA A 51 -3.94 -7.55 -8.63
CA ALA A 51 -5.33 -7.84 -8.97
C ALA A 51 -6.33 -6.78 -8.48
N SER A 52 -5.85 -5.70 -7.86
CA SER A 52 -6.65 -4.57 -7.39
C SER A 52 -7.32 -3.83 -8.55
N THR A 53 -8.47 -3.23 -8.27
CA THR A 53 -9.22 -2.35 -9.18
C THR A 53 -8.77 -0.89 -9.10
N LEU A 54 -7.88 -0.53 -8.17
CA LEU A 54 -7.42 0.85 -8.00
C LEU A 54 -6.84 1.42 -9.30
N VAL A 55 -6.07 0.62 -10.04
CA VAL A 55 -5.48 1.04 -11.31
C VAL A 55 -6.55 1.40 -12.35
N ASP A 56 -7.70 0.72 -12.35
CA ASP A 56 -8.84 1.04 -13.23
C ASP A 56 -9.40 2.41 -12.87
N ASP A 57 -9.66 2.66 -11.59
CA ASP A 57 -10.20 3.92 -11.07
C ASP A 57 -9.23 5.10 -11.29
N LEU A 58 -7.93 4.87 -11.12
CA LEU A 58 -6.90 5.90 -11.41
C LEU A 58 -6.88 6.28 -12.88
N LEU A 59 -6.99 5.31 -13.78
CA LEU A 59 -7.09 5.57 -15.22
C LEU A 59 -8.38 6.32 -15.56
N ASP A 60 -9.50 5.96 -14.95
CA ASP A 60 -10.80 6.64 -15.14
C ASP A 60 -10.77 8.07 -14.61
N ALA A 61 -10.01 8.32 -13.54
CA ALA A 61 -9.74 9.66 -13.02
C ALA A 61 -8.75 10.48 -13.89
N GLY A 62 -8.15 9.86 -14.92
CA GLY A 62 -7.26 10.52 -15.88
C GLY A 62 -5.78 10.50 -15.53
N TYR A 63 -5.34 9.78 -14.48
CA TYR A 63 -3.92 9.65 -14.15
C TYR A 63 -3.18 8.87 -15.23
N ARG A 64 -1.97 9.32 -15.59
CA ARG A 64 -1.19 8.81 -16.73
C ARG A 64 0.15 8.19 -16.37
N SER A 65 0.62 8.39 -15.15
CA SER A 65 1.93 7.91 -14.69
C SER A 65 1.77 6.91 -13.54
N ILE A 66 1.20 5.75 -13.84
CA ILE A 66 0.87 4.71 -12.86
C ILE A 66 1.87 3.57 -12.99
N THR A 67 2.39 3.10 -11.85
CA THR A 67 3.20 1.89 -11.72
C THR A 67 2.45 0.93 -10.81
N VAL A 68 2.31 -0.31 -11.22
CA VAL A 68 1.75 -1.40 -10.39
C VAL A 68 2.86 -2.39 -10.10
N LEU A 69 3.13 -2.60 -8.82
CA LEU A 69 4.12 -3.57 -8.34
C LEU A 69 3.40 -4.73 -7.65
N ASP A 70 3.72 -5.95 -8.03
CA ASP A 70 3.26 -7.14 -7.32
C ASP A 70 4.34 -8.24 -7.34
N ILE A 71 4.36 -9.08 -6.31
CA ILE A 71 5.27 -10.22 -6.22
C ILE A 71 4.84 -11.37 -7.15
N ALA A 72 3.54 -11.44 -7.48
CA ALA A 72 2.95 -12.49 -8.29
C ALA A 72 2.72 -12.04 -9.74
N ALA A 73 3.39 -12.69 -10.68
CA ALA A 73 3.19 -12.46 -12.11
C ALA A 73 1.75 -12.74 -12.54
N GLN A 74 1.10 -13.75 -11.94
CA GLN A 74 -0.29 -14.10 -12.22
C GLN A 74 -1.26 -12.97 -11.86
N ALA A 75 -1.03 -12.25 -10.73
CA ALA A 75 -1.83 -11.10 -10.34
C ALA A 75 -1.75 -9.98 -11.39
N LEU A 76 -0.53 -9.64 -11.81
CA LEU A 76 -0.30 -8.63 -12.86
C LEU A 76 -0.94 -9.05 -14.19
N SER A 77 -0.86 -10.33 -14.55
CA SER A 77 -1.48 -10.87 -15.77
C SER A 77 -3.00 -10.72 -15.75
N SER A 78 -3.62 -10.97 -14.60
CA SER A 78 -5.07 -10.82 -14.40
C SER A 78 -5.52 -9.38 -14.59
N ALA A 79 -4.80 -8.41 -14.01
CA ALA A 79 -5.08 -6.98 -14.19
C ALA A 79 -4.89 -6.52 -15.63
N LYS A 80 -3.80 -6.96 -16.30
CA LYS A 80 -3.55 -6.64 -17.70
C LYS A 80 -4.67 -7.19 -18.61
N ALA A 81 -5.12 -8.41 -18.36
CA ALA A 81 -6.23 -9.01 -19.12
C ALA A 81 -7.53 -8.22 -18.94
N ARG A 82 -7.85 -7.80 -17.70
CA ARG A 82 -9.03 -6.98 -17.37
C ARG A 82 -8.99 -5.62 -18.07
N LEU A 83 -7.85 -4.94 -18.03
CA LEU A 83 -7.65 -3.60 -18.61
C LEU A 83 -7.59 -3.62 -20.15
N GLY A 84 -7.22 -4.74 -20.77
CA GLY A 84 -7.05 -4.84 -22.20
C GLY A 84 -6.03 -3.81 -22.73
N LYS A 85 -6.41 -3.03 -23.74
CA LYS A 85 -5.51 -2.02 -24.33
C LYS A 85 -5.08 -0.92 -23.33
N ARG A 86 -5.85 -0.65 -22.30
CA ARG A 86 -5.52 0.33 -21.25
C ARG A 86 -4.28 -0.08 -20.45
N ALA A 87 -3.96 -1.37 -20.38
CA ALA A 87 -2.77 -1.86 -19.71
C ALA A 87 -1.45 -1.33 -20.31
N ASN A 88 -1.45 -0.90 -21.57
CA ASN A 88 -0.25 -0.45 -22.28
C ASN A 88 0.35 0.88 -21.76
N VAL A 89 -0.44 1.67 -21.02
CA VAL A 89 0.03 2.95 -20.45
C VAL A 89 0.52 2.79 -19.01
N ILE A 90 0.42 1.59 -18.44
CA ILE A 90 0.84 1.28 -17.06
C ILE A 90 2.24 0.69 -17.07
N SER A 91 3.07 1.09 -16.10
CA SER A 91 4.34 0.45 -15.81
C SER A 91 4.10 -0.73 -14.86
N TRP A 92 4.37 -1.95 -15.34
CA TRP A 92 4.18 -3.17 -14.56
C TRP A 92 5.51 -3.68 -14.03
N LEU A 93 5.61 -3.86 -12.72
CA LEU A 93 6.80 -4.38 -12.04
C LEU A 93 6.45 -5.68 -11.31
N GLU A 94 7.15 -6.76 -11.66
CA GLU A 94 7.12 -8.00 -10.89
C GLU A 94 8.29 -8.01 -9.91
N GLY A 95 8.00 -8.11 -8.61
CA GLY A 95 9.06 -8.18 -7.61
C GLY A 95 8.57 -8.04 -6.18
N ASP A 96 9.46 -8.40 -5.26
CA ASP A 96 9.27 -8.23 -3.83
C ASP A 96 9.64 -6.79 -3.44
N VAL A 97 8.68 -6.06 -2.85
CA VAL A 97 8.85 -4.68 -2.41
C VAL A 97 10.01 -4.48 -1.44
N THR A 98 10.41 -5.54 -0.71
CA THR A 98 11.52 -5.48 0.25
C THR A 98 12.90 -5.54 -0.42
N SER A 99 12.98 -5.97 -1.68
CA SER A 99 14.25 -6.19 -2.38
C SER A 99 14.36 -5.52 -3.75
N ILE A 100 13.22 -5.21 -4.40
CA ILE A 100 13.22 -4.60 -5.74
C ILE A 100 13.95 -3.26 -5.74
N ASP A 101 14.71 -2.99 -6.80
CA ASP A 101 15.34 -1.69 -7.00
C ASP A 101 14.34 -0.74 -7.68
N LEU A 102 13.96 0.31 -6.96
CA LEU A 102 13.07 1.36 -7.44
C LEU A 102 13.86 2.66 -7.68
N PRO A 103 13.44 3.46 -8.68
CA PRO A 103 14.06 4.75 -8.94
C PRO A 103 14.03 5.68 -7.73
N HIS A 104 15.12 6.42 -7.51
CA HIS A 104 15.22 7.37 -6.40
C HIS A 104 14.27 8.56 -6.59
N GLN A 105 13.51 8.89 -5.54
CA GLN A 105 12.60 10.05 -5.49
C GLN A 105 11.72 10.16 -6.75
N ARG A 106 11.18 9.04 -7.21
CA ARG A 106 10.36 8.98 -8.43
C ARG A 106 8.90 9.28 -8.16
N PHE A 107 8.33 8.73 -7.06
CA PHE A 107 6.90 8.70 -6.85
C PHE A 107 6.42 9.87 -5.97
N GLU A 108 5.27 10.46 -6.32
CA GLU A 108 4.56 11.45 -5.51
C GLU A 108 3.55 10.80 -4.57
N LEU A 109 3.01 9.65 -4.98
CA LEU A 109 2.13 8.83 -4.16
C LEU A 109 2.62 7.39 -4.17
N TRP A 110 2.73 6.83 -2.96
CA TRP A 110 2.88 5.41 -2.70
C TRP A 110 1.58 4.91 -2.06
N HIS A 111 0.91 3.99 -2.73
CA HIS A 111 -0.26 3.30 -2.21
C HIS A 111 0.12 1.86 -1.85
N ASP A 112 -0.37 1.38 -0.72
CA ASP A 112 -0.24 0.01 -0.23
C ASP A 112 -1.53 -0.38 0.47
N ARG A 113 -2.23 -1.37 -0.02
CA ARG A 113 -3.35 -1.98 0.69
C ARG A 113 -3.08 -3.45 0.89
N ALA A 114 -2.89 -3.84 2.14
CA ALA A 114 -2.72 -5.23 2.56
C ALA A 114 -1.41 -5.90 2.05
N VAL A 115 -0.31 -5.15 1.88
CA VAL A 115 1.03 -5.72 1.66
C VAL A 115 1.89 -5.59 2.90
N PHE A 116 2.00 -4.39 3.47
CA PHE A 116 2.85 -4.13 4.63
C PHE A 116 2.54 -5.03 5.82
N HIS A 117 1.27 -5.38 6.04
CA HIS A 117 0.87 -6.20 7.16
C HIS A 117 1.35 -7.68 7.07
N PHE A 118 1.78 -8.16 5.89
CA PHE A 118 2.42 -9.47 5.74
C PHE A 118 3.90 -9.47 6.11
N LEU A 119 4.50 -8.30 6.28
CA LEU A 119 5.88 -8.16 6.70
C LEU A 119 5.95 -8.21 8.24
N ILE A 120 5.91 -9.42 8.78
CA ILE A 120 5.83 -9.64 10.23
C ILE A 120 7.20 -9.55 10.92
N GLU A 121 8.29 -9.72 10.17
CA GLU A 121 9.65 -9.66 10.70
C GLU A 121 10.19 -8.22 10.65
N PRO A 122 10.84 -7.73 11.72
CA PRO A 122 11.39 -6.36 11.78
C PRO A 122 12.34 -6.04 10.62
N GLU A 123 13.13 -7.01 10.17
CA GLU A 123 14.04 -6.84 9.04
C GLU A 123 13.29 -6.58 7.71
N GLN A 124 12.16 -7.26 7.49
CA GLN A 124 11.33 -7.04 6.30
C GLN A 124 10.69 -5.66 6.33
N GLN A 125 10.18 -5.25 7.49
CA GLN A 125 9.62 -3.90 7.69
C GLN A 125 10.67 -2.82 7.44
N GLN A 126 11.90 -3.03 7.91
CA GLN A 126 13.01 -2.10 7.66
C GLN A 126 13.34 -2.01 6.16
N LYS A 127 13.46 -3.14 5.47
CA LYS A 127 13.71 -3.19 4.02
C LYS A 127 12.60 -2.46 3.24
N TYR A 128 11.35 -2.68 3.59
CA TYR A 128 10.21 -1.95 2.99
C TYR A 128 10.35 -0.44 3.19
N ARG A 129 10.61 -0.01 4.43
CA ARG A 129 10.80 1.42 4.76
C ARG A 129 11.94 2.05 3.96
N ASP A 130 13.05 1.34 3.81
CA ASP A 130 14.20 1.83 3.05
C ASP A 130 13.83 2.02 1.56
N ARG A 131 13.05 1.10 0.97
CA ARG A 131 12.55 1.23 -0.41
C ARG A 131 11.57 2.40 -0.53
N LEU A 132 10.61 2.49 0.37
CA LEU A 132 9.64 3.59 0.44
C LEU A 132 10.36 4.95 0.56
N LEU A 133 11.29 5.09 1.51
CA LEU A 133 12.05 6.32 1.70
C LEU A 133 12.93 6.68 0.51
N LYS A 134 13.53 5.67 -0.17
CA LYS A 134 14.33 5.89 -1.37
C LYS A 134 13.48 6.36 -2.55
N ALA A 135 12.33 5.71 -2.77
CA ALA A 135 11.56 5.87 -3.99
C ALA A 135 10.54 7.02 -3.94
N LEU A 136 10.02 7.35 -2.74
CA LEU A 136 9.07 8.45 -2.55
C LEU A 136 9.80 9.78 -2.57
N LYS A 137 9.25 10.75 -3.32
CA LYS A 137 9.77 12.13 -3.36
C LYS A 137 9.75 12.78 -1.98
N PRO A 138 10.58 13.83 -1.74
CA PRO A 138 10.34 14.76 -0.64
C PRO A 138 8.90 15.28 -0.70
N ASP A 139 8.24 15.41 0.44
CA ASP A 139 6.83 15.80 0.55
C ASP A 139 5.83 14.87 -0.15
N GLY A 140 6.28 13.73 -0.64
CA GLY A 140 5.41 12.71 -1.24
C GLY A 140 4.49 12.07 -0.21
N ASN A 141 3.40 11.48 -0.69
CA ASN A 141 2.33 10.92 0.11
C ASN A 141 2.39 9.39 0.16
N LEU A 142 2.10 8.83 1.32
CA LEU A 142 1.89 7.41 1.53
C LEU A 142 0.45 7.19 1.99
N ILE A 143 -0.32 6.43 1.24
CA ILE A 143 -1.61 5.89 1.68
C ILE A 143 -1.41 4.40 1.93
N ILE A 144 -1.61 3.97 3.18
CA ILE A 144 -1.37 2.60 3.59
C ILE A 144 -2.57 2.02 4.32
N GLY A 145 -3.03 0.84 3.89
CA GLY A 145 -4.12 0.09 4.49
C GLY A 145 -3.62 -1.23 5.08
N THR A 146 -3.78 -1.42 6.38
CA THR A 146 -3.40 -2.64 7.10
C THR A 146 -4.58 -3.20 7.87
N PHE A 147 -4.47 -4.42 8.38
CA PHE A 147 -5.44 -4.89 9.38
C PHE A 147 -5.30 -4.11 10.68
N ALA A 148 -6.44 -3.67 11.21
CA ALA A 148 -6.57 -3.09 12.55
C ALA A 148 -6.46 -4.17 13.64
N PRO A 149 -6.26 -3.81 14.92
CA PRO A 149 -6.16 -4.80 16.02
C PRO A 149 -7.36 -5.73 16.14
N GLU A 150 -8.54 -5.27 15.72
CA GLU A 150 -9.80 -6.03 15.77
C GLU A 150 -9.93 -7.07 14.64
N ALA A 151 -9.14 -6.95 13.60
CA ALA A 151 -9.17 -7.88 12.46
C ALA A 151 -8.63 -9.27 12.84
N PRO A 152 -8.90 -10.31 12.02
CA PRO A 152 -8.31 -11.63 12.21
C PRO A 152 -6.77 -11.60 12.22
N PRO A 153 -6.10 -12.52 12.93
CA PRO A 153 -4.63 -12.57 12.97
C PRO A 153 -3.99 -13.15 11.70
N THR A 154 -4.82 -13.59 10.77
CA THR A 154 -4.38 -14.17 9.49
C THR A 154 -5.16 -13.59 8.32
N CYS A 155 -4.51 -13.48 7.17
CA CYS A 155 -5.12 -13.13 5.89
C CYS A 155 -4.64 -14.12 4.83
N SER A 156 -5.57 -14.68 4.05
CA SER A 156 -5.24 -15.67 2.99
C SER A 156 -4.39 -16.85 3.45
N GLY A 157 -4.57 -17.28 4.70
CA GLY A 157 -3.82 -18.39 5.29
C GLY A 157 -2.41 -18.01 5.79
N LEU A 158 -2.02 -16.75 5.69
CA LEU A 158 -0.74 -16.24 6.20
C LEU A 158 -0.95 -15.40 7.46
N PRO A 159 0.00 -15.44 8.42
CA PRO A 159 -0.03 -14.55 9.56
C PRO A 159 0.17 -13.11 9.11
N VAL A 160 -0.48 -12.17 9.82
CA VAL A 160 -0.33 -10.74 9.57
C VAL A 160 -0.03 -9.99 10.86
N GLN A 161 0.75 -8.92 10.74
CA GLN A 161 0.89 -7.92 11.79
C GLN A 161 -0.31 -6.97 11.72
N ARG A 162 -1.07 -6.87 12.80
CA ARG A 162 -2.17 -5.92 12.96
C ARG A 162 -1.62 -4.64 13.59
N TYR A 163 -2.14 -3.49 13.15
CA TYR A 163 -1.62 -2.21 13.59
C TYR A 163 -2.71 -1.32 14.19
N SER A 164 -2.43 -0.72 15.33
CA SER A 164 -3.07 0.54 15.70
C SER A 164 -2.40 1.69 14.93
N GLN A 165 -3.04 2.85 14.89
CA GLN A 165 -2.45 4.05 14.31
C GLN A 165 -1.07 4.34 14.89
N GLU A 166 -0.95 4.37 16.21
CA GLU A 166 0.31 4.65 16.92
C GLU A 166 1.42 3.63 16.60
N GLN A 167 1.05 2.35 16.53
CA GLN A 167 2.00 1.29 16.15
C GLN A 167 2.50 1.49 14.73
N LEU A 168 1.62 1.86 13.78
CA LEU A 168 2.01 2.08 12.39
C LEU A 168 2.91 3.32 12.26
N GLU A 169 2.58 4.43 12.95
CA GLU A 169 3.43 5.63 13.02
C GLU A 169 4.83 5.30 13.57
N ASN A 170 4.89 4.58 14.69
CA ASN A 170 6.16 4.17 15.30
C ASN A 170 6.97 3.25 14.36
N THR A 171 6.30 2.34 13.67
CA THR A 171 6.96 1.41 12.74
C THR A 171 7.49 2.15 11.50
N LEU A 172 6.75 3.10 10.94
CA LEU A 172 7.20 3.90 9.79
C LEU A 172 8.29 4.91 10.18
N GLY A 173 8.26 5.39 11.42
CA GLY A 173 9.29 6.28 11.99
C GLY A 173 9.13 7.74 11.62
N GLY A 174 9.93 8.60 12.28
CA GLY A 174 9.80 10.07 12.28
C GLY A 174 10.04 10.79 10.95
N LYS A 175 10.22 10.06 9.85
CA LYS A 175 10.29 10.63 8.49
C LYS A 175 8.91 10.77 7.83
N PHE A 176 7.86 10.36 8.52
CA PHE A 176 6.48 10.42 8.06
C PHE A 176 5.61 11.14 9.07
N GLU A 177 4.86 12.13 8.61
CA GLU A 177 3.87 12.87 9.40
C GLU A 177 2.48 12.31 9.05
N LEU A 178 1.74 11.84 10.07
CA LEU A 178 0.35 11.40 9.87
C LEU A 178 -0.53 12.60 9.52
N LYS A 179 -1.28 12.50 8.43
CA LYS A 179 -2.24 13.51 7.95
C LYS A 179 -3.69 13.11 8.23
N GLY A 180 -3.96 11.82 8.28
CA GLY A 180 -5.30 11.30 8.58
C GLY A 180 -5.28 9.80 8.75
N HIS A 181 -6.29 9.29 9.42
CA HIS A 181 -6.55 7.85 9.52
C HIS A 181 -8.05 7.56 9.50
N HIS A 182 -8.40 6.35 9.07
CA HIS A 182 -9.79 5.88 9.03
C HIS A 182 -9.83 4.37 9.25
N LYS A 183 -10.82 3.90 10.03
CA LYS A 183 -11.12 2.46 10.13
C LYS A 183 -12.30 2.13 9.25
N GLU A 184 -12.17 1.09 8.45
CA GLU A 184 -13.18 0.63 7.51
C GLU A 184 -13.43 -0.86 7.68
N LEU A 185 -14.69 -1.25 7.83
CA LEU A 185 -15.09 -2.65 7.87
C LEU A 185 -15.23 -3.18 6.45
N HIS A 186 -14.33 -4.07 6.08
CA HIS A 186 -14.42 -4.85 4.85
C HIS A 186 -15.12 -6.17 5.12
N ILE A 187 -16.12 -6.49 4.31
CA ILE A 187 -16.78 -7.80 4.33
C ILE A 187 -16.31 -8.56 3.11
N THR A 188 -15.55 -9.64 3.33
CA THR A 188 -15.04 -10.46 2.24
C THR A 188 -16.18 -11.06 1.41
N PRO A 189 -15.96 -11.47 0.14
CA PRO A 189 -16.98 -12.21 -0.63
C PRO A 189 -17.48 -13.48 0.06
N GLY A 190 -16.73 -14.02 1.02
CA GLY A 190 -17.14 -15.16 1.85
C GLY A 190 -17.84 -14.78 3.16
N GLY A 191 -18.16 -13.49 3.40
CA GLY A 191 -18.88 -13.00 4.58
C GLY A 191 -18.02 -12.83 5.84
N VAL A 192 -16.69 -12.88 5.74
CA VAL A 192 -15.80 -12.65 6.88
C VAL A 192 -15.55 -11.16 7.06
N GLU A 193 -15.73 -10.67 8.28
CA GLU A 193 -15.44 -9.29 8.66
C GLU A 193 -13.93 -9.06 8.85
N GLN A 194 -13.43 -8.02 8.23
CA GLN A 194 -12.02 -7.61 8.33
C GLN A 194 -11.96 -6.10 8.57
N MET A 195 -11.58 -5.69 9.78
CA MET A 195 -11.39 -4.28 10.08
C MET A 195 -10.04 -3.82 9.52
N TYR A 196 -10.08 -2.92 8.56
CA TYR A 196 -8.90 -2.23 8.05
C TYR A 196 -8.65 -0.93 8.80
N LEU A 197 -7.38 -0.60 8.97
CA LEU A 197 -6.90 0.73 9.33
C LEU A 197 -6.21 1.32 8.11
N TYR A 198 -6.74 2.39 7.59
CA TYR A 198 -6.09 3.22 6.59
C TYR A 198 -5.40 4.40 7.26
N CYS A 199 -4.19 4.71 6.82
CA CYS A 199 -3.46 5.89 7.25
C CYS A 199 -2.91 6.62 6.03
N HIS A 200 -3.02 7.95 6.05
CA HIS A 200 -2.37 8.83 5.10
C HIS A 200 -1.22 9.53 5.79
N PHE A 201 -0.02 9.39 5.25
CA PHE A 201 1.19 10.04 5.73
C PHE A 201 1.79 10.93 4.65
N ARG A 202 2.48 11.99 5.07
CA ARG A 202 3.35 12.79 4.22
C ARG A 202 4.79 12.58 4.63
N LYS A 203 5.67 12.30 3.67
CA LYS A 203 7.11 12.24 3.90
C LYS A 203 7.64 13.61 4.23
N THR A 204 8.35 13.75 5.36
CA THR A 204 8.94 15.00 5.79
C THR A 204 10.39 15.12 5.32
N THR A 205 10.80 16.33 4.94
CA THR A 205 12.19 16.66 4.58
C THR A 205 13.09 16.86 5.79
N GLN A 206 12.49 17.14 6.97
CA GLN A 206 13.21 17.32 8.23
C GLN A 206 13.00 16.13 9.17
N GLN A 207 14.05 15.77 9.92
CA GLN A 207 13.85 14.96 11.12
C GLN A 207 12.97 15.79 12.07
N ALA A 208 11.80 15.25 12.47
CA ALA A 208 11.04 15.85 13.56
C ALA A 208 11.95 15.90 14.78
N HIS A 209 12.46 17.09 15.10
CA HIS A 209 13.11 17.34 16.37
C HIS A 209 12.01 17.14 17.42
N LYS A 210 12.02 16.00 18.12
CA LYS A 210 11.42 15.92 19.43
C LYS A 210 12.18 16.94 20.30
N ALA A 211 11.65 18.14 20.37
CA ALA A 211 12.09 19.14 21.33
C ALA A 211 11.83 18.55 22.70
N ASN A 212 12.87 18.01 23.33
CA ASN A 212 12.92 17.83 24.77
C ASN A 212 12.86 19.21 25.40
N LEU A 213 11.66 19.66 25.73
CA LEU A 213 11.51 20.74 26.73
C LEU A 213 11.88 20.14 28.08
N VAL A 214 13.18 20.08 28.33
CA VAL A 214 13.67 20.06 29.70
C VAL A 214 13.60 21.53 30.17
N THR A 215 12.50 21.89 30.81
CA THR A 215 12.44 23.09 31.61
C THR A 215 13.42 22.92 32.76
N ALA A 216 14.61 23.54 32.62
CA ALA A 216 15.46 23.85 33.75
C ALA A 216 14.70 24.84 34.64
N ARG A 217 14.22 24.37 35.76
CA ARG A 217 13.93 25.24 36.91
C ARG A 217 15.22 25.31 37.74
N GLY A 218 15.94 26.39 37.63
CA GLY A 218 16.81 26.91 38.68
C GLY A 218 16.01 27.82 39.62
#